data_6834beb642c5ea4641a41218153e1b68
#
_entry.id   6834beb642c5ea4641a41218153e1b68
#
_cell.length_a   1.000
_cell.length_b   1.000
_cell.length_c   1.000
_cell.angle_alpha   90.00
_cell.angle_beta   90.00
_cell.angle_gamma   90.00
#
_symmetry.space_group_name_H-M   'P 1'
#
loop_
_entity.id
_entity.type
_entity.pdbx_description
1 polymer ?
#
loop_
_entity_poly.entity_id
_entity_poly.type
_entity_poly.pdbx_seq_one_letter_code
_entity_poly.pdbx_strand_id
1 'polypeptide(L)'
;MRPMRPNPLIPSFTIFYKILIKLFKYIPVCKITKKSGIIVYLSSKFINMLSNLDILITNDDGLGAKGLLELVSVMRPYGHLTIVAPKRPQSGMSVAVSLGATLMSFKTVHEEEGETWSYLDATPASCVKYALDKIFPDRKCDVVISGINHGTNAATATNYSGTLGAAEEAAINGIPAIGVSLCEFDDEPDFSNVKKYFPAIFEKIMSNLPHRKGISYNINFPPPYVPIKGVRVCHQGMGYWIEELEPWNGSIPEEGIEEGEKMFVMRGKFVDATPEEDRLADHHAVKDGYVSIAPQTFIRTDFGEEDRLNGFMNADF
;
A
#
# COMPACT_ATOMS: atom_id res chain seq x y z
N MET A 1 58.71 -7.48 -40.52
CA MET A 1 57.30 -7.23 -40.16
C MET A 1 56.97 -8.02 -38.92
N ARG A 2 56.69 -7.37 -37.77
CA ARG A 2 56.26 -8.02 -36.53
C ARG A 2 54.74 -8.18 -36.56
N PRO A 3 54.14 -9.30 -36.13
CA PRO A 3 52.70 -9.45 -36.08
C PRO A 3 52.12 -8.59 -34.94
N MET A 4 51.04 -7.86 -35.21
CA MET A 4 50.32 -7.06 -34.25
C MET A 4 49.66 -7.97 -33.19
N ARG A 5 49.82 -7.60 -31.92
CA ARG A 5 49.09 -8.24 -30.78
C ARG A 5 47.62 -7.83 -30.84
N PRO A 6 46.70 -8.74 -30.57
CA PRO A 6 45.27 -8.38 -30.51
C PRO A 6 44.97 -7.49 -29.28
N ASN A 7 44.11 -6.51 -29.51
CA ASN A 7 43.64 -5.53 -28.51
C ASN A 7 42.81 -6.20 -27.41
N PRO A 8 43.10 -6.01 -26.09
CA PRO A 8 42.46 -6.74 -24.99
C PRO A 8 41.09 -6.19 -24.54
N LEU A 9 40.44 -5.32 -25.35
CA LEU A 9 39.21 -4.60 -24.93
C LEU A 9 37.90 -5.06 -25.58
N ILE A 10 37.88 -6.21 -26.27
CA ILE A 10 36.61 -6.78 -26.74
C ILE A 10 36.34 -8.06 -25.93
N PRO A 11 35.40 -8.06 -24.97
CA PRO A 11 34.99 -9.29 -24.35
C PRO A 11 34.40 -10.22 -25.40
N SER A 12 34.80 -11.50 -25.39
CA SER A 12 34.30 -12.49 -26.33
C SER A 12 32.77 -12.54 -26.27
N PHE A 13 32.13 -12.75 -27.41
CA PHE A 13 30.68 -12.88 -27.57
C PHE A 13 30.04 -13.84 -26.54
N THR A 14 30.82 -14.83 -26.09
CA THR A 14 30.44 -15.82 -25.07
C THR A 14 30.33 -15.23 -23.66
N ILE A 15 31.15 -14.22 -23.32
CA ILE A 15 31.05 -13.51 -22.02
C ILE A 15 29.86 -12.58 -22.04
N PHE A 16 29.64 -11.88 -23.15
CA PHE A 16 28.46 -11.02 -23.33
C PHE A 16 27.15 -11.83 -23.26
N TYR A 17 27.13 -13.00 -23.88
CA TYR A 17 25.98 -13.91 -23.83
C TYR A 17 25.72 -14.48 -22.43
N LYS A 18 26.76 -14.81 -21.66
CA LYS A 18 26.62 -15.26 -20.25
C LYS A 18 26.19 -14.13 -19.30
N ILE A 19 26.58 -12.90 -19.55
CA ILE A 19 26.12 -11.71 -18.80
C ILE A 19 24.67 -11.39 -19.19
N LEU A 20 24.32 -11.46 -20.48
CA LEU A 20 22.94 -11.28 -20.93
C LEU A 20 22.01 -12.32 -20.31
N ILE A 21 22.39 -13.60 -20.28
CA ILE A 21 21.57 -14.66 -19.64
C ILE A 21 21.43 -14.42 -18.12
N LYS A 22 22.43 -13.88 -17.44
CA LYS A 22 22.33 -13.50 -16.01
C LYS A 22 21.43 -12.28 -15.80
N LEU A 23 21.47 -11.30 -16.68
CA LEU A 23 20.60 -10.11 -16.63
C LEU A 23 19.15 -10.46 -17.01
N PHE A 24 18.94 -11.35 -17.98
CA PHE A 24 17.61 -11.84 -18.37
C PHE A 24 16.94 -12.75 -17.32
N LYS A 25 17.66 -13.18 -16.27
CA LYS A 25 17.05 -13.86 -15.12
C LYS A 25 16.12 -12.95 -14.28
N TYR A 26 16.15 -11.64 -14.51
CA TYR A 26 15.43 -10.63 -13.71
C TYR A 26 14.55 -9.68 -14.52
N ILE A 27 14.29 -9.94 -15.82
CA ILE A 27 13.44 -9.07 -16.65
C ILE A 27 12.18 -9.84 -17.06
N PRO A 28 10.97 -9.40 -16.68
CA PRO A 28 9.73 -9.97 -17.19
C PRO A 28 9.58 -9.64 -18.68
N VAL A 29 9.51 -10.67 -19.53
CA VAL A 29 9.48 -10.51 -20.97
C VAL A 29 8.10 -10.09 -21.46
N CYS A 30 8.04 -8.89 -21.99
CA CYS A 30 6.98 -8.45 -22.86
C CYS A 30 7.04 -9.25 -24.19
N LYS A 31 5.87 -9.62 -24.75
CA LYS A 31 5.70 -10.41 -25.99
C LYS A 31 6.69 -10.01 -27.09
N ILE A 32 7.61 -10.88 -27.43
CA ILE A 32 8.40 -10.76 -28.65
C ILE A 32 7.73 -11.60 -29.75
N THR A 33 7.36 -10.93 -30.82
CA THR A 33 6.72 -11.56 -31.99
C THR A 33 7.67 -12.49 -32.75
N LYS A 34 7.11 -13.50 -33.36
CA LYS A 34 7.66 -14.65 -34.07
C LYS A 34 8.60 -14.34 -35.26
N LYS A 35 9.72 -13.64 -35.06
CA LYS A 35 10.70 -13.43 -36.15
C LYS A 35 12.12 -13.88 -35.87
N SER A 36 12.43 -14.39 -34.68
CA SER A 36 13.81 -14.74 -34.31
C SER A 36 14.00 -16.11 -33.66
N GLY A 37 13.06 -17.05 -33.81
CA GLY A 37 13.28 -18.46 -33.41
C GLY A 37 13.63 -18.72 -31.93
N ILE A 38 13.61 -17.73 -31.06
CA ILE A 38 13.87 -17.88 -29.62
C ILE A 38 12.55 -17.72 -28.87
N ILE A 39 11.95 -18.84 -28.50
CA ILE A 39 10.82 -18.87 -27.59
C ILE A 39 11.38 -18.71 -26.16
N VAL A 40 11.23 -17.53 -25.57
CA VAL A 40 11.64 -17.30 -24.18
C VAL A 40 10.56 -17.84 -23.25
N TYR A 41 10.80 -19.02 -22.71
CA TYR A 41 10.01 -19.64 -21.64
C TYR A 41 10.29 -18.94 -20.31
N LEU A 42 9.88 -17.70 -20.11
CA LEU A 42 10.08 -16.98 -18.84
C LEU A 42 8.79 -16.63 -18.12
N SER A 43 7.63 -16.72 -18.78
CA SER A 43 6.34 -16.37 -18.16
C SER A 43 5.84 -17.41 -17.15
N SER A 44 6.05 -18.70 -17.38
CA SER A 44 5.49 -19.74 -16.51
C SER A 44 6.19 -19.89 -15.15
N LYS A 45 7.50 -19.63 -15.07
CA LYS A 45 8.24 -19.71 -13.79
C LYS A 45 7.98 -18.51 -12.87
N PHE A 46 7.71 -17.34 -13.44
CA PHE A 46 7.38 -16.13 -12.68
C PHE A 46 5.94 -16.14 -12.18
N ILE A 47 5.00 -16.59 -13.01
CA ILE A 47 3.60 -16.82 -12.61
C ILE A 47 3.55 -17.86 -11.48
N ASN A 48 4.31 -18.95 -11.57
CA ASN A 48 4.38 -19.97 -10.52
C ASN A 48 5.04 -19.48 -9.22
N MET A 49 5.81 -18.39 -9.23
CA MET A 49 6.45 -17.87 -8.01
C MET A 49 5.53 -16.96 -7.21
N LEU A 50 4.54 -16.33 -7.87
CA LEU A 50 3.54 -15.47 -7.23
C LEU A 50 2.18 -16.17 -7.06
N SER A 51 2.03 -17.43 -7.44
CA SER A 51 0.77 -18.18 -7.37
C SER A 51 0.56 -18.99 -6.08
N ASN A 52 1.43 -18.82 -5.08
CA ASN A 52 1.32 -19.57 -3.80
C ASN A 52 1.78 -18.71 -2.62
N LEU A 53 1.36 -17.44 -2.61
CA LEU A 53 1.67 -16.53 -1.51
C LEU A 53 0.68 -16.74 -0.35
N ASP A 54 1.15 -16.57 0.87
CA ASP A 54 0.32 -16.38 2.05
C ASP A 54 0.08 -14.87 2.24
N ILE A 55 -1.13 -14.40 1.89
CA ILE A 55 -1.49 -12.99 1.82
C ILE A 55 -2.44 -12.64 2.96
N LEU A 56 -2.07 -11.65 3.78
CA LEU A 56 -2.99 -11.04 4.73
C LEU A 56 -3.66 -9.83 4.09
N ILE A 57 -4.99 -9.80 4.09
CA ILE A 57 -5.79 -8.69 3.59
C ILE A 57 -6.57 -8.05 4.74
N THR A 58 -6.57 -6.73 4.78
CA THR A 58 -7.31 -5.92 5.73
C THR A 58 -7.80 -4.63 5.10
N ASN A 59 -8.50 -3.78 5.85
CA ASN A 59 -8.90 -2.42 5.49
C ASN A 59 -9.24 -1.61 6.75
N ASP A 60 -9.74 -0.39 6.60
CA ASP A 60 -10.34 0.41 7.68
C ASP A 60 -11.85 0.64 7.49
N ASP A 61 -12.42 0.30 6.34
CA ASP A 61 -13.85 0.43 6.06
C ASP A 61 -14.71 -0.71 6.66
N GLY A 62 -14.06 -1.77 7.16
CA GLY A 62 -14.71 -2.92 7.78
C GLY A 62 -14.91 -4.11 6.84
N LEU A 63 -15.26 -5.28 7.46
CA LEU A 63 -15.31 -6.57 6.77
C LEU A 63 -16.28 -6.62 5.58
N GLY A 64 -17.38 -5.88 5.62
CA GLY A 64 -18.40 -5.85 4.56
C GLY A 64 -18.16 -4.81 3.46
N ALA A 65 -17.06 -4.08 3.53
CA ALA A 65 -16.80 -2.99 2.60
C ALA A 65 -16.60 -3.50 1.16
N LYS A 66 -17.20 -2.81 0.18
CA LYS A 66 -17.10 -3.15 -1.25
C LYS A 66 -15.65 -3.18 -1.73
N GLY A 67 -14.83 -2.22 -1.29
CA GLY A 67 -13.41 -2.17 -1.64
C GLY A 67 -12.63 -3.39 -1.18
N LEU A 68 -12.93 -3.94 0.02
CA LEU A 68 -12.32 -5.17 0.52
C LEU A 68 -12.70 -6.38 -0.34
N LEU A 69 -13.99 -6.50 -0.68
CA LEU A 69 -14.49 -7.59 -1.54
C LEU A 69 -13.81 -7.55 -2.92
N GLU A 70 -13.67 -6.37 -3.49
CA GLU A 70 -13.00 -6.19 -4.77
C GLU A 70 -11.50 -6.49 -4.69
N LEU A 71 -10.81 -6.08 -3.63
CA LEU A 71 -9.41 -6.40 -3.42
C LEU A 71 -9.21 -7.93 -3.33
N VAL A 72 -10.01 -8.61 -2.53
CA VAL A 72 -9.97 -10.08 -2.41
C VAL A 72 -10.17 -10.74 -3.76
N SER A 73 -11.15 -10.28 -4.55
CA SER A 73 -11.42 -10.84 -5.90
C SER A 73 -10.19 -10.71 -6.82
N VAL A 74 -9.44 -9.62 -6.71
CA VAL A 74 -8.21 -9.37 -7.48
C VAL A 74 -7.06 -10.25 -7.01
N MET A 75 -6.99 -10.55 -5.71
CA MET A 75 -5.84 -11.24 -5.11
C MET A 75 -5.97 -12.77 -5.11
N ARG A 76 -7.15 -13.34 -5.34
CA ARG A 76 -7.36 -14.80 -5.41
C ARG A 76 -6.38 -15.57 -6.30
N PRO A 77 -5.96 -15.07 -7.47
CA PRO A 77 -5.01 -15.79 -8.31
C PRO A 77 -3.59 -15.93 -7.73
N TYR A 78 -3.27 -15.19 -6.67
CA TYR A 78 -1.90 -15.08 -6.14
C TYR A 78 -1.61 -16.00 -4.95
N GLY A 79 -2.60 -16.67 -4.37
CA GLY A 79 -2.34 -17.63 -3.29
C GLY A 79 -3.45 -17.73 -2.26
N HIS A 80 -3.05 -18.06 -1.03
CA HIS A 80 -3.96 -18.21 0.10
C HIS A 80 -4.26 -16.84 0.73
N LEU A 81 -5.53 -16.52 0.86
CA LEU A 81 -5.99 -15.26 1.41
C LEU A 81 -6.49 -15.42 2.84
N THR A 82 -5.86 -14.73 3.76
CA THR A 82 -6.34 -14.55 5.12
C THR A 82 -6.87 -13.14 5.26
N ILE A 83 -8.17 -12.99 5.43
CA ILE A 83 -8.83 -11.70 5.60
C ILE A 83 -9.11 -11.49 7.08
N VAL A 84 -8.52 -10.43 7.66
CA VAL A 84 -8.81 -9.98 9.02
C VAL A 84 -9.06 -8.49 8.99
N ALA A 85 -10.32 -8.09 9.04
CA ALA A 85 -10.73 -6.70 8.94
C ALA A 85 -11.44 -6.22 10.21
N PRO A 86 -11.51 -4.92 10.47
CA PRO A 86 -12.32 -4.36 11.54
C PRO A 86 -13.79 -4.78 11.42
N LYS A 87 -14.42 -5.04 12.55
CA LYS A 87 -15.86 -5.35 12.61
C LYS A 87 -16.72 -4.18 12.14
N ARG A 88 -16.26 -2.96 12.35
CA ARG A 88 -16.92 -1.69 12.04
C ARG A 88 -15.93 -0.73 11.37
N PRO A 89 -16.41 0.25 10.59
CA PRO A 89 -15.53 1.26 10.00
C PRO A 89 -14.64 1.96 11.04
N GLN A 90 -13.40 2.19 10.70
CA GLN A 90 -12.32 2.73 11.54
C GLN A 90 -11.54 3.85 10.80
N SER A 91 -12.25 4.68 10.03
CA SER A 91 -11.64 5.80 9.31
C SER A 91 -10.96 6.78 10.26
N GLY A 92 -9.83 7.34 9.86
CA GLY A 92 -9.09 8.33 10.66
C GLY A 92 -8.26 7.74 11.81
N MET A 93 -8.11 6.42 11.89
CA MET A 93 -7.42 5.77 13.02
C MET A 93 -5.90 5.74 12.89
N SER A 94 -5.33 6.14 11.74
CA SER A 94 -3.86 6.08 11.58
C SER A 94 -3.31 4.68 11.95
N VAL A 95 -2.17 4.63 12.63
CA VAL A 95 -1.55 3.39 13.17
C VAL A 95 -2.00 3.09 14.63
N ALA A 96 -3.13 3.66 15.07
CA ALA A 96 -3.64 3.41 16.42
C ALA A 96 -3.88 1.92 16.67
N VAL A 97 -3.57 1.46 17.89
CA VAL A 97 -3.80 0.09 18.34
C VAL A 97 -4.74 0.05 19.53
N SER A 98 -5.59 -0.98 19.60
CA SER A 98 -6.47 -1.22 20.74
C SER A 98 -5.66 -1.82 21.87
N LEU A 99 -5.38 -1.04 22.92
CA LEU A 99 -4.51 -1.41 24.04
C LEU A 99 -5.27 -1.48 25.37
N GLY A 100 -4.64 -2.11 26.34
CA GLY A 100 -5.05 -2.10 27.75
C GLY A 100 -6.29 -2.92 28.01
N ALA A 101 -7.27 -2.35 28.73
CA ALA A 101 -8.50 -3.01 29.13
C ALA A 101 -9.54 -3.15 28.00
N THR A 102 -9.25 -2.69 26.79
CA THR A 102 -10.15 -2.83 25.64
C THR A 102 -10.24 -4.29 25.21
N LEU A 103 -11.39 -4.90 25.43
CA LEU A 103 -11.64 -6.26 24.97
C LEU A 103 -11.91 -6.27 23.46
N MET A 104 -11.21 -7.14 22.75
CA MET A 104 -11.36 -7.33 21.30
C MET A 104 -12.07 -8.66 21.05
N SER A 105 -13.14 -8.67 20.27
CA SER A 105 -13.79 -9.91 19.85
C SER A 105 -13.35 -10.31 18.44
N PHE A 106 -12.91 -11.55 18.29
CA PHE A 106 -12.53 -12.14 17.01
C PHE A 106 -13.57 -13.19 16.60
N LYS A 107 -13.88 -13.25 15.28
CA LYS A 107 -14.71 -14.32 14.73
C LYS A 107 -14.37 -14.59 13.29
N THR A 108 -14.13 -15.85 12.96
CA THR A 108 -14.15 -16.33 11.57
C THR A 108 -15.59 -16.45 11.11
N VAL A 109 -15.93 -15.79 10.02
CA VAL A 109 -17.29 -15.74 9.48
C VAL A 109 -17.49 -16.61 8.24
N HIS A 110 -16.38 -16.86 7.50
CA HIS A 110 -16.37 -17.72 6.33
C HIS A 110 -15.00 -18.37 6.16
N GLU A 111 -14.98 -19.61 5.74
CA GLU A 111 -13.78 -20.38 5.46
C GLU A 111 -14.04 -21.32 4.30
N GLU A 112 -13.18 -21.24 3.30
CA GLU A 112 -13.17 -22.14 2.14
C GLU A 112 -11.73 -22.45 1.72
N GLU A 113 -11.52 -23.36 0.78
CA GLU A 113 -10.18 -23.70 0.32
C GLU A 113 -9.47 -22.46 -0.26
N GLY A 114 -8.36 -22.10 0.36
CA GLY A 114 -7.54 -20.95 -0.03
C GLY A 114 -8.02 -19.58 0.47
N GLU A 115 -9.13 -19.49 1.22
CA GLU A 115 -9.67 -18.20 1.64
C GLU A 115 -10.35 -18.26 3.01
N THR A 116 -9.93 -17.43 3.96
CA THR A 116 -10.52 -17.33 5.30
C THR A 116 -10.89 -15.89 5.63
N TRP A 117 -12.15 -15.64 6.02
CA TRP A 117 -12.67 -14.33 6.38
C TRP A 117 -12.96 -14.22 7.86
N SER A 118 -12.38 -13.22 8.49
CA SER A 118 -12.57 -12.97 9.91
C SER A 118 -12.70 -11.49 10.21
N TYR A 119 -13.39 -11.14 11.26
CA TYR A 119 -13.31 -9.79 11.80
C TYR A 119 -12.64 -9.78 13.19
N LEU A 120 -12.02 -8.66 13.49
CA LEU A 120 -11.62 -8.28 14.85
C LEU A 120 -12.33 -6.96 15.21
N ASP A 121 -12.99 -6.88 16.38
CA ASP A 121 -13.56 -5.63 16.86
C ASP A 121 -12.47 -4.73 17.44
N ALA A 122 -11.66 -4.15 16.54
CA ALA A 122 -10.48 -3.37 16.86
C ALA A 122 -10.07 -2.50 15.65
N THR A 123 -8.97 -1.75 15.79
CA THR A 123 -8.39 -0.91 14.73
C THR A 123 -7.73 -1.75 13.63
N PRO A 124 -7.52 -1.19 12.42
CA PRO A 124 -6.85 -1.90 11.32
C PRO A 124 -5.43 -2.40 11.68
N ALA A 125 -4.63 -1.58 12.35
CA ALA A 125 -3.31 -2.00 12.83
C ALA A 125 -3.41 -3.16 13.84
N SER A 126 -4.42 -3.16 14.72
CA SER A 126 -4.69 -4.28 15.64
C SER A 126 -5.10 -5.54 14.90
N CYS A 127 -5.83 -5.44 13.78
CA CYS A 127 -6.17 -6.59 12.93
C CYS A 127 -4.89 -7.25 12.37
N VAL A 128 -3.94 -6.45 11.89
CA VAL A 128 -2.63 -6.95 11.43
C VAL A 128 -1.86 -7.59 12.59
N LYS A 129 -1.75 -6.92 13.74
CA LYS A 129 -1.08 -7.48 14.92
C LYS A 129 -1.67 -8.84 15.32
N TYR A 130 -2.99 -8.90 15.40
CA TYR A 130 -3.68 -10.16 15.75
C TYR A 130 -3.38 -11.27 14.73
N ALA A 131 -3.48 -10.96 13.44
CA ALA A 131 -3.22 -11.94 12.40
C ALA A 131 -1.79 -12.47 12.47
N LEU A 132 -0.80 -11.59 12.61
CA LEU A 132 0.61 -11.99 12.68
C LEU A 132 0.93 -12.80 13.92
N ASP A 133 0.33 -12.46 15.08
CA ASP A 133 0.56 -13.15 16.35
C ASP A 133 -0.21 -14.48 16.49
N LYS A 134 -1.46 -14.54 15.99
CA LYS A 134 -2.37 -15.66 16.25
C LYS A 134 -2.64 -16.56 15.05
N ILE A 135 -2.54 -16.03 13.83
CA ILE A 135 -2.84 -16.79 12.61
C ILE A 135 -1.55 -17.21 11.90
N PHE A 136 -0.51 -16.36 11.97
CA PHE A 136 0.79 -16.60 11.34
C PHE A 136 1.95 -16.81 12.33
N PRO A 137 1.78 -17.42 13.53
CA PRO A 137 2.86 -17.50 14.53
C PRO A 137 4.07 -18.28 14.02
N ASP A 138 3.83 -19.38 13.30
CA ASP A 138 4.85 -20.31 12.81
C ASP A 138 4.90 -20.39 11.28
N ARG A 139 4.09 -19.63 10.58
CA ARG A 139 4.09 -19.59 9.12
C ARG A 139 4.38 -18.18 8.61
N LYS A 140 4.95 -18.12 7.42
CA LYS A 140 5.29 -16.84 6.78
C LYS A 140 4.05 -16.16 6.25
N CYS A 141 3.88 -14.88 6.56
CA CYS A 141 3.04 -13.98 5.79
C CYS A 141 3.92 -13.31 4.72
N ASP A 142 3.62 -13.51 3.45
CA ASP A 142 4.46 -13.02 2.35
C ASP A 142 4.24 -11.54 2.07
N VAL A 143 3.01 -11.06 2.24
CA VAL A 143 2.63 -9.67 2.04
C VAL A 143 1.35 -9.33 2.80
N VAL A 144 1.26 -8.10 3.27
CA VAL A 144 0.01 -7.51 3.78
C VAL A 144 -0.50 -6.49 2.79
N ILE A 145 -1.79 -6.57 2.44
CA ILE A 145 -2.44 -5.60 1.56
C ILE A 145 -3.65 -5.03 2.30
N SER A 146 -3.68 -3.71 2.42
CA SER A 146 -4.77 -2.97 3.07
C SER A 146 -5.55 -2.15 2.06
N GLY A 147 -6.86 -2.29 2.02
CA GLY A 147 -7.75 -1.55 1.11
C GLY A 147 -8.83 -2.45 0.48
N ILE A 148 -9.42 -2.07 -0.63
CA ILE A 148 -9.25 -0.79 -1.35
C ILE A 148 -10.01 0.29 -0.57
N ASN A 149 -9.30 1.31 -0.09
CA ASN A 149 -9.92 2.42 0.62
C ASN A 149 -10.83 3.23 -0.30
N HIS A 150 -11.99 3.60 0.21
CA HIS A 150 -12.90 4.54 -0.42
C HIS A 150 -12.51 5.96 -0.01
N GLY A 151 -11.81 6.67 -0.88
CA GLY A 151 -11.23 7.97 -0.62
C GLY A 151 -9.71 8.00 -0.78
N THR A 152 -9.16 9.19 -0.92
CA THR A 152 -7.73 9.39 -1.11
C THR A 152 -6.95 9.26 0.19
N ASN A 153 -5.76 8.65 0.11
CA ASN A 153 -4.75 8.64 1.17
C ASN A 153 -3.44 9.30 0.70
N ALA A 154 -3.53 10.23 -0.25
CA ALA A 154 -2.40 11.01 -0.74
C ALA A 154 -2.14 12.25 0.12
N ALA A 155 -1.01 12.90 -0.06
CA ALA A 155 -0.53 14.04 0.71
C ALA A 155 -0.58 13.76 2.23
N THR A 156 -0.94 14.75 3.04
CA THR A 156 -1.02 14.63 4.49
C THR A 156 -2.17 13.74 4.99
N ALA A 157 -3.15 13.38 4.14
CA ALA A 157 -4.17 12.40 4.48
C ALA A 157 -3.56 11.03 4.86
N THR A 158 -2.39 10.72 4.32
CA THR A 158 -1.57 9.54 4.69
C THR A 158 -1.42 9.37 6.22
N ASN A 159 -1.26 10.47 6.96
CA ASN A 159 -1.00 10.43 8.41
C ASN A 159 -2.21 10.02 9.25
N TYR A 160 -3.41 10.16 8.70
CA TYR A 160 -4.66 9.84 9.39
C TYR A 160 -5.25 8.49 8.95
N SER A 161 -4.75 7.93 7.86
CA SER A 161 -5.30 6.73 7.22
C SER A 161 -5.17 5.47 8.06
N GLY A 162 -6.28 4.82 8.36
CA GLY A 162 -6.30 3.47 8.95
C GLY A 162 -5.82 2.40 7.97
N THR A 163 -6.11 2.56 6.68
CA THR A 163 -5.60 1.70 5.59
C THR A 163 -4.07 1.67 5.60
N LEU A 164 -3.43 2.86 5.66
CA LEU A 164 -1.97 2.96 5.68
C LEU A 164 -1.39 2.59 7.04
N GLY A 165 -2.11 2.84 8.14
CA GLY A 165 -1.71 2.39 9.47
C GLY A 165 -1.59 0.88 9.57
N ALA A 166 -2.47 0.12 8.92
CA ALA A 166 -2.36 -1.33 8.80
C ALA A 166 -1.13 -1.76 7.97
N ALA A 167 -0.86 -1.08 6.85
CA ALA A 167 0.32 -1.34 6.05
C ALA A 167 1.62 -0.96 6.80
N GLU A 168 1.61 0.14 7.55
CA GLU A 168 2.73 0.55 8.42
C GLU A 168 3.01 -0.50 9.50
N GLU A 169 1.99 -1.04 10.15
CA GLU A 169 2.15 -2.10 11.15
C GLU A 169 2.82 -3.35 10.57
N ALA A 170 2.44 -3.75 9.36
CA ALA A 170 3.10 -4.87 8.68
C ALA A 170 4.56 -4.55 8.34
N ALA A 171 4.86 -3.34 7.88
CA ALA A 171 6.21 -2.89 7.59
C ALA A 171 7.09 -2.85 8.85
N ILE A 172 6.56 -2.44 10.00
CA ILE A 172 7.24 -2.51 11.32
C ILE A 172 7.69 -3.95 11.62
N ASN A 173 6.85 -4.93 11.29
CA ASN A 173 7.17 -6.36 11.45
C ASN A 173 8.05 -6.91 10.32
N GLY A 174 8.52 -6.06 9.42
CA GLY A 174 9.43 -6.42 8.33
C GLY A 174 8.78 -7.20 7.19
N ILE A 175 7.45 -7.14 7.07
CA ILE A 175 6.66 -7.77 6.02
C ILE A 175 6.41 -6.74 4.93
N PRO A 176 6.55 -7.10 3.63
CA PRO A 176 6.14 -6.24 2.53
C PRO A 176 4.68 -5.80 2.68
N ALA A 177 4.40 -4.52 2.52
CA ALA A 177 3.07 -3.99 2.77
C ALA A 177 2.63 -2.99 1.72
N ILE A 178 1.36 -3.06 1.35
CA ILE A 178 0.76 -2.20 0.32
C ILE A 178 -0.57 -1.66 0.85
N GLY A 179 -0.72 -0.34 0.85
CA GLY A 179 -2.01 0.32 1.01
C GLY A 179 -2.55 0.75 -0.34
N VAL A 180 -3.81 0.44 -0.64
CA VAL A 180 -4.46 0.75 -1.92
C VAL A 180 -5.69 1.60 -1.68
N SER A 181 -5.78 2.72 -2.39
CA SER A 181 -6.87 3.69 -2.26
C SER A 181 -7.40 4.08 -3.64
N LEU A 182 -8.71 4.28 -3.74
CA LEU A 182 -9.39 4.88 -4.88
C LEU A 182 -9.82 6.30 -4.49
N CYS A 183 -9.37 7.31 -5.22
CA CYS A 183 -9.71 8.71 -4.96
C CYS A 183 -11.13 9.03 -5.45
N GLU A 184 -12.12 8.41 -4.85
CA GLU A 184 -13.53 8.54 -5.13
C GLU A 184 -14.30 8.64 -3.81
N PHE A 185 -15.39 9.41 -3.80
CA PHE A 185 -16.20 9.64 -2.60
C PHE A 185 -17.70 9.38 -2.83
N ASP A 186 -18.08 8.85 -4.01
CA ASP A 186 -19.45 8.46 -4.29
C ASP A 186 -19.87 7.23 -3.46
N ASP A 187 -21.12 7.15 -3.04
CA ASP A 187 -21.67 6.06 -2.23
C ASP A 187 -21.50 4.68 -2.91
N GLU A 188 -21.49 4.66 -4.25
CA GLU A 188 -21.29 3.46 -5.07
C GLU A 188 -20.02 3.53 -5.93
N PRO A 189 -18.82 3.41 -5.31
CA PRO A 189 -17.56 3.57 -6.03
C PRO A 189 -17.34 2.48 -7.08
N ASP A 190 -16.76 2.87 -8.22
CA ASP A 190 -16.34 1.95 -9.29
C ASP A 190 -14.85 1.61 -9.18
N PHE A 191 -14.55 0.40 -8.76
CA PHE A 191 -13.18 -0.12 -8.62
C PHE A 191 -12.60 -0.73 -9.91
N SER A 192 -13.23 -0.55 -11.07
CA SER A 192 -12.82 -1.18 -12.33
C SER A 192 -11.38 -0.87 -12.73
N ASN A 193 -10.94 0.38 -12.54
CA ASN A 193 -9.57 0.80 -12.82
C ASN A 193 -8.57 0.12 -11.85
N VAL A 194 -8.90 -0.03 -10.57
CA VAL A 194 -8.05 -0.75 -9.61
C VAL A 194 -7.94 -2.21 -10.02
N LYS A 195 -9.06 -2.88 -10.29
CA LYS A 195 -9.10 -4.28 -10.74
C LYS A 195 -8.27 -4.51 -12.01
N LYS A 196 -8.27 -3.56 -12.92
CA LYS A 196 -7.57 -3.67 -14.20
C LYS A 196 -6.05 -3.48 -14.07
N TYR A 197 -5.60 -2.54 -13.25
CA TYR A 197 -4.19 -2.12 -13.25
C TYR A 197 -3.42 -2.59 -12.02
N PHE A 198 -4.06 -2.81 -10.88
CA PHE A 198 -3.38 -3.21 -9.65
C PHE A 198 -2.64 -4.55 -9.76
N PRO A 199 -3.15 -5.61 -10.43
CA PRO A 199 -2.41 -6.85 -10.62
C PRO A 199 -1.00 -6.66 -11.15
N ALA A 200 -0.86 -5.89 -12.25
CA ALA A 200 0.45 -5.64 -12.85
C ALA A 200 1.37 -4.78 -11.96
N ILE A 201 0.81 -3.88 -11.16
CA ILE A 201 1.56 -3.08 -10.19
C ILE A 201 2.05 -3.98 -9.06
N PHE A 202 1.17 -4.82 -8.49
CA PHE A 202 1.48 -5.80 -7.46
C PHE A 202 2.61 -6.74 -7.89
N GLU A 203 2.49 -7.35 -9.07
CA GLU A 203 3.51 -8.25 -9.62
C GLU A 203 4.88 -7.56 -9.74
N LYS A 204 4.90 -6.31 -10.21
CA LYS A 204 6.16 -5.54 -10.32
C LYS A 204 6.76 -5.22 -8.95
N ILE A 205 5.96 -4.85 -7.96
CA ILE A 205 6.45 -4.58 -6.60
C ILE A 205 7.02 -5.86 -6.00
N MET A 206 6.24 -6.95 -6.00
CA MET A 206 6.65 -8.23 -5.39
C MET A 206 7.87 -8.85 -6.05
N SER A 207 8.05 -8.64 -7.35
CA SER A 207 9.22 -9.12 -8.10
C SER A 207 10.49 -8.28 -7.87
N ASN A 208 10.37 -7.10 -7.27
CA ASN A 208 11.47 -6.14 -7.07
C ASN A 208 11.51 -5.58 -5.65
N LEU A 209 11.16 -6.39 -4.66
CA LEU A 209 11.21 -5.96 -3.26
C LEU A 209 12.63 -5.52 -2.87
N PRO A 210 12.77 -4.44 -2.10
CA PRO A 210 14.07 -3.98 -1.63
C PRO A 210 14.66 -4.94 -0.61
N HIS A 211 15.99 -4.99 -0.50
CA HIS A 211 16.67 -5.76 0.54
C HIS A 211 16.42 -5.19 1.94
N ARG A 212 16.15 -3.92 2.04
CA ARG A 212 15.80 -3.20 3.27
C ARG A 212 14.36 -3.52 3.65
N LYS A 213 14.14 -3.91 4.91
CA LYS A 213 12.80 -4.06 5.51
C LYS A 213 12.23 -2.71 5.96
N GLY A 214 10.97 -2.69 6.36
CA GLY A 214 10.33 -1.51 6.94
C GLY A 214 9.84 -0.50 5.90
N ILE A 215 9.47 -0.98 4.70
CA ILE A 215 8.89 -0.16 3.64
C ILE A 215 7.47 -0.63 3.36
N SER A 216 6.55 0.32 3.29
CA SER A 216 5.22 0.14 2.74
C SER A 216 5.06 0.98 1.47
N TYR A 217 4.06 0.62 0.65
CA TYR A 217 3.75 1.33 -0.59
C TYR A 217 2.34 1.90 -0.49
N ASN A 218 2.24 3.22 -0.53
CA ASN A 218 0.96 3.94 -0.63
C ASN A 218 0.61 4.10 -2.09
N ILE A 219 -0.46 3.43 -2.54
CA ILE A 219 -0.93 3.45 -3.93
C ILE A 219 -2.28 4.14 -3.98
N ASN A 220 -2.36 5.24 -4.74
CA ASN A 220 -3.61 5.95 -4.95
C ASN A 220 -3.99 5.92 -6.44
N PHE A 221 -5.20 5.48 -6.71
CA PHE A 221 -5.81 5.47 -8.03
C PHE A 221 -6.63 6.74 -8.25
N PRO A 222 -6.56 7.37 -9.42
CA PRO A 222 -7.47 8.45 -9.79
C PRO A 222 -8.93 8.00 -9.74
N PRO A 223 -9.88 8.96 -9.63
CA PRO A 223 -11.30 8.67 -9.76
C PRO A 223 -11.61 7.87 -11.04
N PRO A 224 -12.64 7.00 -11.04
CA PRO A 224 -12.90 6.08 -12.15
C PRO A 224 -13.22 6.76 -13.48
N TYR A 225 -13.78 7.97 -13.44
CA TYR A 225 -14.05 8.80 -14.61
C TYR A 225 -12.81 9.50 -15.20
N VAL A 226 -11.65 9.43 -14.51
CA VAL A 226 -10.38 9.97 -14.99
C VAL A 226 -9.60 8.86 -15.70
N PRO A 227 -9.29 9.02 -17.01
CA PRO A 227 -8.49 8.03 -17.74
C PRO A 227 -7.10 7.83 -17.14
N ILE A 228 -6.72 6.59 -16.88
CA ILE A 228 -5.39 6.27 -16.37
C ILE A 228 -4.34 6.46 -17.46
N LYS A 229 -3.44 7.42 -17.27
CA LYS A 229 -2.33 7.72 -18.19
C LYS A 229 -1.09 6.85 -17.95
N GLY A 230 -0.98 6.23 -16.77
CA GLY A 230 0.15 5.40 -16.38
C GLY A 230 0.36 5.39 -14.88
N VAL A 231 1.55 4.97 -14.46
CA VAL A 231 1.97 4.91 -13.05
C VAL A 231 3.13 5.87 -12.84
N ARG A 232 3.12 6.59 -11.71
CA ARG A 232 4.25 7.43 -11.25
C ARG A 232 4.73 7.00 -9.89
N VAL A 233 6.04 6.89 -9.72
CA VAL A 233 6.66 6.83 -8.40
C VAL A 233 6.71 8.27 -7.88
N CYS A 234 6.16 8.46 -6.70
CA CYS A 234 5.88 9.76 -6.10
C CYS A 234 6.50 9.87 -4.71
N HIS A 235 6.52 11.06 -4.18
CA HIS A 235 6.68 11.33 -2.76
C HIS A 235 5.37 11.91 -2.19
N GLN A 236 5.24 11.86 -0.87
CA GLN A 236 4.10 12.43 -0.17
C GLN A 236 4.09 13.95 -0.39
N GLY A 237 2.95 14.47 -0.86
CA GLY A 237 2.72 15.91 -0.93
C GLY A 237 2.38 16.53 0.43
N MET A 238 2.26 17.84 0.45
CA MET A 238 1.94 18.63 1.63
C MET A 238 0.60 19.34 1.47
N GLY A 239 -0.13 19.41 2.56
CA GLY A 239 -1.37 20.18 2.66
C GLY A 239 -1.91 20.11 4.08
N TYR A 240 -2.96 20.84 4.32
CA TYR A 240 -3.64 20.85 5.61
C TYR A 240 -5.14 21.07 5.39
N TRP A 241 -5.92 20.78 6.42
CA TRP A 241 -7.36 20.93 6.38
C TRP A 241 -7.79 22.22 7.08
N ILE A 242 -8.84 22.82 6.60
CA ILE A 242 -9.47 24.00 7.21
C ILE A 242 -10.97 23.79 7.30
N GLU A 243 -11.65 24.60 8.13
CA GLU A 243 -13.09 24.52 8.34
C GLU A 243 -13.57 23.12 8.71
N GLU A 244 -12.81 22.44 9.58
CA GLU A 244 -12.96 21.00 9.83
C GLU A 244 -14.18 20.64 10.69
N LEU A 245 -14.62 21.54 11.59
CA LEU A 245 -15.69 21.28 12.53
C LEU A 245 -16.93 22.05 12.16
N GLU A 246 -17.96 21.36 11.70
CA GLU A 246 -19.27 21.92 11.41
C GLU A 246 -20.25 21.54 12.55
N PRO A 247 -21.09 22.51 13.04
CA PRO A 247 -22.14 22.18 14.00
C PRO A 247 -23.09 21.13 13.41
N TRP A 248 -23.37 20.08 14.18
CA TRP A 248 -24.31 19.05 13.77
C TRP A 248 -25.75 19.54 13.94
N ASN A 249 -26.49 19.56 12.85
CA ASN A 249 -27.90 19.98 12.80
C ASN A 249 -28.88 18.82 12.53
N GLY A 250 -28.38 17.57 12.53
CA GLY A 250 -29.19 16.37 12.35
C GLY A 250 -29.81 15.86 13.64
N SER A 251 -30.50 14.73 13.56
CA SER A 251 -31.00 14.04 14.74
C SER A 251 -29.86 13.62 15.65
N ILE A 252 -30.06 13.83 16.94
CA ILE A 252 -29.12 13.51 18.00
C ILE A 252 -29.53 12.13 18.58
N PRO A 253 -28.59 11.18 18.83
CA PRO A 253 -28.89 9.98 19.56
C PRO A 253 -29.52 10.32 20.92
N GLU A 254 -30.57 9.59 21.31
CA GLU A 254 -31.28 9.84 22.58
C GLU A 254 -30.43 9.51 23.81
N GLU A 255 -29.39 8.72 23.67
CA GLU A 255 -28.51 8.29 24.76
C GLU A 255 -27.14 8.95 24.69
N GLY A 256 -26.65 9.47 25.79
CA GLY A 256 -25.27 9.85 26.01
C GLY A 256 -24.91 11.30 25.73
N ILE A 257 -25.88 12.24 25.64
CA ILE A 257 -25.61 13.67 25.54
C ILE A 257 -26.04 14.35 26.84
N GLU A 258 -25.09 15.07 27.44
CA GLU A 258 -25.36 15.85 28.65
C GLU A 258 -25.92 17.24 28.30
N GLU A 259 -26.65 17.86 29.25
CA GLU A 259 -27.18 19.20 29.08
C GLU A 259 -26.05 20.23 28.78
N GLY A 260 -26.18 20.95 27.68
CA GLY A 260 -25.22 21.96 27.27
C GLY A 260 -24.11 21.45 26.33
N GLU A 261 -24.03 20.17 26.01
CA GLU A 261 -23.12 19.64 24.98
C GLU A 261 -23.49 20.15 23.60
N LYS A 262 -22.44 20.49 22.81
CA LYS A 262 -22.55 20.87 21.41
C LYS A 262 -22.03 19.75 20.53
N MET A 263 -22.83 19.36 19.56
CA MET A 263 -22.45 18.33 18.59
C MET A 263 -21.78 18.93 17.37
N PHE A 264 -20.74 18.27 16.90
CA PHE A 264 -20.04 18.65 15.69
C PHE A 264 -19.81 17.41 14.82
N VAL A 265 -19.72 17.62 13.54
CA VAL A 265 -19.22 16.65 12.57
C VAL A 265 -17.92 17.16 11.99
N MET A 266 -16.95 16.28 11.84
CA MET A 266 -15.68 16.63 11.21
C MET A 266 -15.82 16.48 9.70
N ARG A 267 -15.70 17.61 9.03
CA ARG A 267 -15.57 17.74 7.57
C ARG A 267 -14.52 18.79 7.34
N GLY A 268 -13.87 18.81 6.22
CA GLY A 268 -12.85 19.83 6.00
C GLY A 268 -12.63 20.07 4.53
N LYS A 269 -11.99 21.20 4.26
CA LYS A 269 -11.49 21.53 2.92
C LYS A 269 -9.99 21.36 2.92
N PHE A 270 -9.49 20.51 2.04
CA PHE A 270 -8.05 20.33 1.86
C PHE A 270 -7.46 21.57 1.16
N VAL A 271 -6.41 22.12 1.75
CA VAL A 271 -5.61 23.20 1.18
C VAL A 271 -4.27 22.60 0.79
N ASP A 272 -4.01 22.60 -0.50
CA ASP A 272 -2.74 22.14 -1.05
C ASP A 272 -1.63 23.16 -0.72
N ALA A 273 -0.57 22.68 -0.07
CA ALA A 273 0.61 23.47 0.26
C ALA A 273 1.87 23.01 -0.51
N THR A 274 1.69 22.06 -1.42
CA THR A 274 2.76 21.60 -2.31
C THR A 274 2.96 22.61 -3.45
N PRO A 275 4.23 22.93 -3.80
CA PRO A 275 4.49 23.76 -4.98
C PRO A 275 3.77 23.23 -6.25
N GLU A 276 3.11 24.09 -7.00
CA GLU A 276 2.29 23.69 -8.15
C GLU A 276 3.10 22.97 -9.24
N GLU A 277 4.39 23.28 -9.37
CA GLU A 277 5.33 22.64 -10.28
C GLU A 277 5.78 21.25 -9.87
N ASP A 278 5.54 20.84 -8.61
CA ASP A 278 5.92 19.51 -8.12
C ASP A 278 4.96 18.42 -8.62
N ARG A 279 5.24 17.93 -9.81
CA ARG A 279 4.44 16.90 -10.47
C ARG A 279 4.67 15.48 -9.92
N LEU A 280 5.61 15.32 -8.99
CA LEU A 280 5.88 14.05 -8.33
C LEU A 280 5.26 13.97 -6.91
N ALA A 281 4.61 15.03 -6.45
CA ALA A 281 3.73 14.92 -5.30
C ALA A 281 2.57 13.95 -5.63
N ASP A 282 2.28 13.04 -4.73
CA ASP A 282 1.36 11.92 -4.97
C ASP A 282 -0.05 12.36 -5.38
N HIS A 283 -0.62 13.39 -4.71
CA HIS A 283 -1.94 13.94 -5.04
C HIS A 283 -1.95 14.71 -6.37
N HIS A 284 -0.83 15.37 -6.75
CA HIS A 284 -0.71 16.00 -8.07
C HIS A 284 -0.66 14.94 -9.18
N ALA A 285 0.07 13.85 -8.96
CA ALA A 285 0.11 12.75 -9.92
C ALA A 285 -1.30 12.14 -10.13
N VAL A 286 -2.07 11.94 -9.05
CA VAL A 286 -3.46 11.45 -9.11
C VAL A 286 -4.34 12.44 -9.87
N LYS A 287 -4.28 13.73 -9.56
CA LYS A 287 -4.99 14.78 -10.26
C LYS A 287 -4.67 14.82 -11.76
N ASP A 288 -3.41 14.56 -12.12
CA ASP A 288 -2.94 14.46 -13.50
C ASP A 288 -3.40 13.17 -14.23
N GLY A 289 -4.05 12.23 -13.55
CA GLY A 289 -4.54 10.97 -14.11
C GLY A 289 -3.51 9.82 -14.06
N TYR A 290 -2.54 9.87 -13.18
CA TYR A 290 -1.60 8.77 -12.94
C TYR A 290 -1.92 8.04 -11.65
N VAL A 291 -1.75 6.73 -11.66
CA VAL A 291 -1.68 5.99 -10.40
C VAL A 291 -0.40 6.40 -9.68
N SER A 292 -0.51 6.95 -8.48
CA SER A 292 0.67 7.29 -7.67
C SER A 292 1.13 6.09 -6.85
N ILE A 293 2.44 5.91 -6.71
CA ILE A 293 3.06 4.96 -5.79
C ILE A 293 4.08 5.73 -4.96
N ALA A 294 3.77 5.98 -3.69
CA ALA A 294 4.66 6.63 -2.75
C ALA A 294 5.23 5.56 -1.78
N PRO A 295 6.53 5.23 -1.86
CA PRO A 295 7.16 4.37 -0.86
C PRO A 295 7.28 5.13 0.45
N GLN A 296 6.88 4.47 1.55
CA GLN A 296 6.84 5.05 2.89
C GLN A 296 7.66 4.23 3.87
N THR A 297 8.09 4.88 4.96
CA THR A 297 8.77 4.26 6.09
C THR A 297 8.12 4.73 7.40
N PHE A 298 8.13 3.86 8.40
CA PHE A 298 7.63 4.18 9.74
C PHE A 298 8.64 4.99 10.58
N ILE A 299 9.89 5.15 10.12
CA ILE A 299 10.90 5.95 10.81
C ILE A 299 10.60 7.43 10.55
N ARG A 300 10.22 8.14 11.63
CA ARG A 300 9.79 9.55 11.57
C ARG A 300 10.89 10.51 12.02
N THR A 301 12.09 10.01 12.30
CA THR A 301 13.24 10.84 12.67
C THR A 301 13.68 11.64 11.44
N ASP A 302 13.74 12.95 11.59
CA ASP A 302 14.43 13.82 10.66
C ASP A 302 15.94 13.81 11.03
N PHE A 303 16.72 13.04 10.28
CA PHE A 303 18.15 12.88 10.54
C PHE A 303 18.94 14.16 10.28
N GLY A 304 18.45 15.05 9.41
CA GLY A 304 19.08 16.37 9.21
C GLY A 304 18.91 17.26 10.44
N GLU A 305 17.73 17.24 11.05
CA GLU A 305 17.47 17.97 12.29
C GLU A 305 18.17 17.33 13.49
N GLU A 306 18.26 16.00 13.55
CA GLU A 306 19.06 15.28 14.55
C GLU A 306 20.53 15.73 14.50
N ASP A 307 21.13 15.75 13.31
CA ASP A 307 22.53 16.22 13.13
C ASP A 307 22.68 17.69 13.54
N ARG A 308 21.72 18.55 13.21
CA ARG A 308 21.74 19.96 13.62
C ARG A 308 21.69 20.11 15.14
N LEU A 309 20.81 19.37 15.83
CA LEU A 309 20.67 19.38 17.27
C LEU A 309 21.96 18.87 17.98
N ASN A 310 22.55 17.80 17.47
CA ASN A 310 23.78 17.22 17.97
C ASN A 310 24.94 18.21 17.95
N GLY A 311 24.93 19.18 17.01
CA GLY A 311 25.96 20.20 16.88
C GLY A 311 26.05 21.18 18.06
N PHE A 312 25.01 21.31 18.89
CA PHE A 312 25.02 22.23 20.04
C PHE A 312 24.45 21.61 21.33
N MET A 313 23.52 20.64 21.29
CA MET A 313 22.93 20.06 22.50
C MET A 313 23.92 19.17 23.28
N ASN A 314 24.78 18.41 22.57
CA ASN A 314 25.71 17.49 23.21
C ASN A 314 27.00 18.16 23.74
N ALA A 315 27.19 19.48 23.51
CA ALA A 315 28.35 20.20 23.93
C ALA A 315 28.28 20.76 25.38
N ASP A 316 27.04 20.88 25.92
CA ASP A 316 26.79 21.64 27.16
C ASP A 316 26.21 20.79 28.32
N PHE A 317 26.11 19.44 28.17
CA PHE A 317 25.60 18.52 29.20
C PHE A 317 26.60 17.43 29.58
#